data_1de6ec65e5aa4bd52add6b2605386211
#
_entry.id   1de6ec65e5aa4bd52add6b2605386211
#
_cell.length_a   1.000
_cell.length_b   1.000
_cell.length_c   1.000
_cell.angle_alpha   90.00
_cell.angle_beta   90.00
_cell.angle_gamma   90.00
#
_symmetry.space_group_name_H-M   'P 1'
#
loop_
_entity.id
_entity.type
_entity.pdbx_description
1 polymer ?
#
loop_
_entity_poly.entity_id
_entity_poly.type
_entity_poly.pdbx_seq_one_letter_code
_entity_poly.pdbx_strand_id
1 'polypeptide(L)'
;MSNNDEHEEHEHEEHVHDEHVHEEHVHDEHEGHHHGHEPPNLEPEQHREQGVVLFNSVWEMLDMEDRTPAQDDQMVHAAHASRWHWSQAGELGGDQQLAVGEWQCSRVYSMLSRGEPALHHAQACLAICQASGLSDWVEAAAYEALARASAVAGNAGEARTWLARARTATAAIADPEDREVIDNDLAAIAVLPILSDG
;
A
#
# COMPACT_ATOMS: atom_id res chain seq x y z
N MET A 1 65.00 7.77 -24.18
CA MET A 1 64.84 8.93 -25.04
C MET A 1 63.68 9.69 -24.46
N SER A 2 64.04 10.57 -23.59
CA SER A 2 64.09 12.04 -23.65
C SER A 2 62.70 12.65 -23.59
N ASN A 3 62.45 13.17 -22.38
CA ASN A 3 62.29 14.58 -22.05
C ASN A 3 61.01 15.22 -22.60
N ASN A 4 60.25 15.96 -21.86
CA ASN A 4 60.64 17.17 -21.14
C ASN A 4 59.58 17.54 -20.10
N ASP A 5 60.08 18.02 -18.95
CA ASP A 5 59.36 18.80 -17.93
C ASP A 5 59.08 20.20 -18.47
N GLU A 6 57.96 20.79 -18.13
CA GLU A 6 57.81 22.24 -18.02
C GLU A 6 56.92 22.61 -16.87
N HIS A 7 57.54 23.19 -15.83
CA HIS A 7 56.96 23.92 -14.70
C HIS A 7 56.44 25.28 -15.19
N GLU A 8 55.21 25.62 -14.88
CA GLU A 8 54.79 27.02 -14.87
C GLU A 8 54.39 27.41 -13.45
N GLU A 9 55.20 28.33 -12.94
CA GLU A 9 54.99 29.07 -11.69
C GLU A 9 53.94 30.16 -11.95
N HIS A 10 52.89 30.20 -11.11
CA HIS A 10 52.01 31.37 -11.07
C HIS A 10 52.15 32.13 -9.76
N GLU A 11 52.49 33.39 -9.96
CA GLU A 11 52.81 34.41 -8.99
C GLU A 11 51.61 34.76 -8.08
N HIS A 12 51.93 35.03 -6.80
CA HIS A 12 51.03 35.58 -5.80
C HIS A 12 50.81 37.08 -6.04
N GLU A 13 49.59 37.50 -6.32
CA GLU A 13 49.18 38.89 -6.18
C GLU A 13 48.52 39.11 -4.80
N GLU A 14 49.17 39.97 -4.02
CA GLU A 14 48.67 40.50 -2.76
C GLU A 14 47.52 41.49 -3.02
N HIS A 15 46.32 41.20 -2.56
CA HIS A 15 45.24 42.17 -2.53
C HIS A 15 45.13 42.83 -1.14
N VAL A 16 45.31 44.14 -1.18
CA VAL A 16 45.22 45.11 -0.09
C VAL A 16 43.83 45.13 0.52
N HIS A 17 43.74 45.05 1.87
CA HIS A 17 42.52 45.20 2.65
C HIS A 17 42.01 46.64 2.56
N ASP A 18 40.79 46.79 2.09
CA ASP A 18 40.01 48.02 2.18
C ASP A 18 39.08 47.94 3.37
N GLU A 19 39.23 48.85 4.31
CA GLU A 19 38.46 48.91 5.55
C GLU A 19 37.04 49.45 5.24
N HIS A 20 36.04 48.58 5.22
CA HIS A 20 34.65 49.01 5.19
C HIS A 20 34.08 49.22 6.60
N VAL A 21 33.73 50.48 6.86
CA VAL A 21 33.01 50.99 8.03
C VAL A 21 31.69 50.25 8.20
N HIS A 22 31.47 49.64 9.36
CA HIS A 22 30.20 49.02 9.75
C HIS A 22 29.15 50.11 10.04
N GLU A 23 28.17 50.26 9.18
CA GLU A 23 26.90 50.89 9.51
C GLU A 23 26.06 49.87 10.29
N GLU A 24 25.70 50.26 11.53
CA GLU A 24 24.75 49.47 12.36
C GLU A 24 23.38 49.54 11.75
N HIS A 25 22.96 48.46 11.06
CA HIS A 25 21.57 48.24 10.72
C HIS A 25 20.85 47.71 11.92
N VAL A 26 19.97 48.55 12.48
CA VAL A 26 18.95 48.19 13.46
C VAL A 26 18.03 47.15 12.79
N HIS A 27 18.13 45.88 13.19
CA HIS A 27 17.21 44.86 12.82
C HIS A 27 15.89 45.10 13.52
N ASP A 28 14.91 45.60 12.76
CA ASP A 28 13.51 45.60 13.12
C ASP A 28 13.09 44.12 13.23
N GLU A 29 12.80 43.66 14.46
CA GLU A 29 12.30 42.32 14.72
C GLU A 29 10.88 42.21 14.17
N HIS A 30 10.74 41.90 12.88
CA HIS A 30 9.50 41.35 12.35
C HIS A 30 9.30 39.96 12.97
N GLU A 31 8.53 39.90 14.05
CA GLU A 31 7.88 38.67 14.49
C GLU A 31 7.00 38.16 13.34
N GLY A 32 7.59 37.40 12.45
CA GLY A 32 6.89 36.61 11.47
C GLY A 32 6.07 35.55 12.18
N HIS A 33 4.79 35.84 12.44
CA HIS A 33 3.82 34.82 12.75
C HIS A 33 3.76 33.85 11.58
N HIS A 34 4.62 32.85 11.58
CA HIS A 34 4.40 31.63 10.82
C HIS A 34 3.14 30.98 11.39
N HIS A 35 1.98 31.40 10.88
CA HIS A 35 0.81 30.56 10.92
C HIS A 35 1.15 29.33 10.07
N GLY A 36 1.76 28.33 10.73
CA GLY A 36 1.84 27.00 10.17
C GLY A 36 0.42 26.55 9.90
N HIS A 37 -0.01 26.62 8.64
CA HIS A 37 -1.16 25.90 8.20
C HIS A 37 -0.77 24.42 8.30
N GLU A 38 -0.97 23.85 9.50
CA GLU A 38 -1.14 22.41 9.59
C GLU A 38 -2.33 22.08 8.66
N PRO A 39 -2.17 21.15 7.73
CA PRO A 39 -3.31 20.74 6.92
C PRO A 39 -4.43 20.32 7.89
N PRO A 40 -5.69 20.66 7.59
CA PRO A 40 -6.79 20.30 8.48
C PRO A 40 -6.72 18.79 8.72
N ASN A 41 -6.45 18.40 9.95
CA ASN A 41 -6.46 17.00 10.35
C ASN A 41 -7.93 16.56 10.28
N LEU A 42 -8.21 15.54 9.48
CA LEU A 42 -9.56 14.98 9.44
C LEU A 42 -9.87 14.35 10.80
N GLU A 43 -11.12 14.48 11.23
CA GLU A 43 -11.62 13.80 12.42
C GLU A 43 -11.80 12.28 12.15
N PRO A 44 -11.77 11.42 13.17
CA PRO A 44 -11.92 9.97 13.01
C PRO A 44 -13.12 9.54 12.16
N GLU A 45 -14.26 10.20 12.31
CA GLU A 45 -15.47 9.97 11.52
C GLU A 45 -15.25 10.27 10.05
N GLN A 46 -14.55 11.35 9.73
CA GLN A 46 -14.24 11.73 8.35
C GLN A 46 -13.26 10.73 7.73
N HIS A 47 -12.27 10.26 8.50
CA HIS A 47 -11.38 9.20 8.06
C HIS A 47 -12.15 7.90 7.75
N ARG A 48 -13.10 7.51 8.61
CA ARG A 48 -13.94 6.35 8.37
C ARG A 48 -14.78 6.52 7.08
N GLU A 49 -15.41 7.68 6.89
CA GLU A 49 -16.20 7.96 5.68
C GLU A 49 -15.35 7.85 4.41
N GLN A 50 -14.15 8.46 4.40
CA GLN A 50 -13.24 8.35 3.27
C GLN A 50 -12.77 6.91 3.05
N GLY A 51 -12.48 6.17 4.12
CA GLY A 51 -12.13 4.76 4.04
C GLY A 51 -13.20 3.94 3.32
N VAL A 52 -14.47 4.11 3.67
CA VAL A 52 -15.60 3.43 3.04
C VAL A 52 -15.77 3.83 1.57
N VAL A 53 -15.75 5.15 1.28
CA VAL A 53 -15.94 5.65 -0.10
C VAL A 53 -14.85 5.10 -1.02
N LEU A 54 -13.60 5.17 -0.60
CA LEU A 54 -12.47 4.67 -1.39
C LEU A 54 -12.50 3.15 -1.55
N PHE A 55 -12.86 2.41 -0.47
CA PHE A 55 -13.03 0.96 -0.54
C PHE A 55 -14.05 0.54 -1.60
N ASN A 56 -15.21 1.19 -1.62
CA ASN A 56 -16.25 0.89 -2.59
C ASN A 56 -15.83 1.27 -4.02
N SER A 57 -15.16 2.41 -4.19
CA SER A 57 -14.66 2.83 -5.52
C SER A 57 -13.65 1.85 -6.11
N VAL A 58 -12.87 1.16 -5.28
CA VAL A 58 -11.96 0.10 -5.74
C VAL A 58 -12.74 -1.07 -6.34
N TRP A 59 -13.84 -1.49 -5.70
CA TRP A 59 -14.68 -2.58 -6.24
C TRP A 59 -15.32 -2.19 -7.56
N GLU A 60 -15.83 -0.96 -7.68
CA GLU A 60 -16.35 -0.45 -8.96
C GLU A 60 -15.30 -0.52 -10.07
N MET A 61 -14.04 -0.19 -9.76
CA MET A 61 -12.94 -0.30 -10.73
C MET A 61 -12.54 -1.74 -11.01
N LEU A 62 -12.56 -2.63 -10.02
CA LEU A 62 -12.26 -4.06 -10.21
C LEU A 62 -13.26 -4.74 -11.16
N ASP A 63 -14.52 -4.30 -11.15
CA ASP A 63 -15.58 -4.82 -12.01
C ASP A 63 -15.53 -4.29 -13.45
N MET A 64 -14.71 -3.29 -13.75
CA MET A 64 -14.53 -2.79 -15.12
C MET A 64 -13.77 -3.81 -15.98
N GLU A 65 -14.34 -4.18 -17.14
CA GLU A 65 -13.69 -5.10 -18.08
C GLU A 65 -12.50 -4.45 -18.81
N ASP A 66 -12.65 -3.18 -19.22
CA ASP A 66 -11.69 -2.44 -20.06
C ASP A 66 -11.09 -1.24 -19.30
N ARG A 67 -10.28 -1.50 -18.26
CA ARG A 67 -9.55 -0.44 -17.55
C ARG A 67 -8.37 0.07 -18.38
N THR A 68 -8.22 1.40 -18.37
CA THR A 68 -7.00 2.05 -18.85
C THR A 68 -5.87 1.96 -17.81
N PRO A 69 -4.59 2.09 -18.21
CA PRO A 69 -3.48 2.14 -17.25
C PRO A 69 -3.64 3.23 -16.17
N ALA A 70 -4.23 4.37 -16.52
CA ALA A 70 -4.51 5.43 -15.53
C ALA A 70 -5.57 5.02 -14.51
N GLN A 71 -6.56 4.23 -14.89
CA GLN A 71 -7.55 3.66 -13.95
C GLN A 71 -6.93 2.57 -13.08
N ASP A 72 -6.02 1.75 -13.62
CA ASP A 72 -5.26 0.79 -12.83
C ASP A 72 -4.40 1.48 -11.76
N ASP A 73 -3.72 2.58 -12.09
CA ASP A 73 -2.96 3.37 -11.12
C ASP A 73 -3.90 4.04 -10.09
N GLN A 74 -5.03 4.58 -10.52
CA GLN A 74 -6.03 5.16 -9.61
C GLN A 74 -6.57 4.11 -8.63
N MET A 75 -6.84 2.89 -9.08
CA MET A 75 -7.29 1.78 -8.25
C MET A 75 -6.28 1.42 -7.16
N VAL A 76 -4.98 1.37 -7.50
CA VAL A 76 -3.90 1.16 -6.52
C VAL A 76 -3.90 2.29 -5.47
N HIS A 77 -3.94 3.55 -5.91
CA HIS A 77 -3.94 4.69 -5.00
C HIS A 77 -5.18 4.70 -4.08
N ALA A 78 -6.36 4.38 -4.62
CA ALA A 78 -7.59 4.32 -3.84
C ALA A 78 -7.56 3.22 -2.77
N ALA A 79 -7.05 2.02 -3.09
CA ALA A 79 -6.94 0.92 -2.14
C ALA A 79 -6.00 1.27 -0.96
N HIS A 80 -4.82 1.83 -1.26
CA HIS A 80 -3.88 2.27 -0.22
C HIS A 80 -4.43 3.45 0.60
N ALA A 81 -5.08 4.41 -0.02
CA ALA A 81 -5.70 5.53 0.68
C ALA A 81 -6.83 5.05 1.59
N SER A 82 -7.70 4.13 1.13
CA SER A 82 -8.73 3.50 1.96
C SER A 82 -8.11 2.84 3.19
N ARG A 83 -7.12 1.97 2.99
CA ARG A 83 -6.41 1.27 4.07
C ARG A 83 -5.78 2.24 5.07
N TRP A 84 -5.19 3.34 4.58
CA TRP A 84 -4.60 4.38 5.44
C TRP A 84 -5.69 5.12 6.23
N HIS A 85 -6.79 5.53 5.60
CA HIS A 85 -7.90 6.20 6.28
C HIS A 85 -8.46 5.33 7.42
N TRP A 86 -8.61 4.02 7.22
CA TRP A 86 -9.01 3.10 8.30
C TRP A 86 -8.04 3.10 9.47
N SER A 87 -6.73 3.25 9.22
CA SER A 87 -5.74 3.34 10.31
C SER A 87 -5.80 4.64 11.10
N GLN A 88 -6.42 5.69 10.56
CA GLN A 88 -6.59 6.99 11.20
C GLN A 88 -7.98 7.16 11.85
N ALA A 89 -8.91 6.25 11.62
CA ALA A 89 -10.28 6.32 12.11
C ALA A 89 -10.43 5.98 13.61
N GLY A 90 -9.33 5.78 14.33
CA GLY A 90 -9.33 5.46 15.77
C GLY A 90 -10.17 4.21 16.09
N GLU A 91 -11.05 4.29 17.06
CA GLU A 91 -11.94 3.19 17.46
C GLU A 91 -12.97 2.79 16.38
N LEU A 92 -13.21 3.66 15.39
CA LEU A 92 -14.10 3.39 14.26
C LEU A 92 -13.43 2.56 13.16
N GLY A 93 -12.09 2.40 13.22
CA GLY A 93 -11.26 1.62 12.31
C GLY A 93 -10.56 0.48 13.05
N GLY A 94 -11.24 -0.59 13.37
CA GLY A 94 -10.65 -1.71 14.10
C GLY A 94 -9.74 -2.61 13.24
N ASP A 95 -9.14 -3.63 13.88
CA ASP A 95 -8.25 -4.58 13.23
C ASP A 95 -8.89 -5.31 12.05
N GLN A 96 -10.21 -5.56 12.12
CA GLN A 96 -10.96 -6.14 11.01
C GLN A 96 -10.90 -5.25 9.76
N GLN A 97 -11.15 -3.95 9.89
CA GLN A 97 -11.09 -3.00 8.78
C GLN A 97 -9.66 -2.90 8.21
N LEU A 98 -8.66 -2.98 9.08
CA LEU A 98 -7.27 -3.00 8.66
C LEU A 98 -6.93 -4.27 7.87
N ALA A 99 -7.37 -5.45 8.35
CA ALA A 99 -7.18 -6.72 7.66
C ALA A 99 -7.87 -6.73 6.29
N VAL A 100 -9.13 -6.25 6.22
CA VAL A 100 -9.91 -6.16 4.98
C VAL A 100 -9.29 -5.18 4.00
N GLY A 101 -8.70 -4.08 4.47
CA GLY A 101 -7.94 -3.16 3.63
C GLY A 101 -6.69 -3.80 3.02
N GLU A 102 -5.96 -4.61 3.78
CA GLU A 102 -4.81 -5.37 3.28
C GLU A 102 -5.27 -6.44 2.25
N TRP A 103 -6.37 -7.13 2.52
CA TRP A 103 -6.98 -8.07 1.57
C TRP A 103 -7.34 -7.39 0.25
N GLN A 104 -7.97 -6.20 0.28
CA GLN A 104 -8.30 -5.44 -0.92
C GLN A 104 -7.04 -5.00 -1.69
N CYS A 105 -6.00 -4.52 -1.01
CA CYS A 105 -4.72 -4.19 -1.65
C CYS A 105 -4.13 -5.42 -2.36
N SER A 106 -4.12 -6.59 -1.70
CA SER A 106 -3.68 -7.86 -2.31
C SER A 106 -4.49 -8.20 -3.57
N ARG A 107 -5.82 -8.01 -3.51
CA ARG A 107 -6.72 -8.25 -4.66
C ARG A 107 -6.38 -7.35 -5.84
N VAL A 108 -6.19 -6.05 -5.60
CA VAL A 108 -5.81 -5.08 -6.62
C VAL A 108 -4.50 -5.47 -7.30
N TYR A 109 -3.45 -5.75 -6.53
CA TYR A 109 -2.16 -6.15 -7.10
C TYR A 109 -2.24 -7.49 -7.83
N SER A 110 -3.04 -8.43 -7.36
CA SER A 110 -3.28 -9.70 -8.06
C SER A 110 -3.96 -9.48 -9.41
N MET A 111 -4.97 -8.60 -9.47
CA MET A 111 -5.65 -8.24 -10.72
C MET A 111 -4.69 -7.61 -11.74
N LEU A 112 -3.72 -6.84 -11.26
CA LEU A 112 -2.67 -6.21 -12.07
C LEU A 112 -1.48 -7.14 -12.37
N SER A 113 -1.57 -8.42 -12.02
CA SER A 113 -0.50 -9.42 -12.20
C SER A 113 0.82 -9.04 -11.49
N ARG A 114 0.75 -8.29 -10.40
CA ARG A 114 1.88 -7.86 -9.58
C ARG A 114 2.00 -8.76 -8.35
N GLY A 115 2.59 -9.96 -8.51
CA GLY A 115 2.59 -11.03 -7.50
C GLY A 115 3.32 -10.68 -6.20
N GLU A 116 4.46 -9.98 -6.25
CA GLU A 116 5.24 -9.63 -5.04
C GLU A 116 4.44 -8.71 -4.09
N PRO A 117 3.94 -7.54 -4.51
CA PRO A 117 3.13 -6.70 -3.62
C PRO A 117 1.80 -7.37 -3.23
N ALA A 118 1.21 -8.20 -4.09
CA ALA A 118 0.02 -8.98 -3.72
C ALA A 118 0.31 -9.90 -2.54
N LEU A 119 1.42 -10.64 -2.56
CA LEU A 119 1.86 -11.50 -1.47
C LEU A 119 2.13 -10.72 -0.18
N HIS A 120 2.79 -9.56 -0.29
CA HIS A 120 3.05 -8.70 0.87
C HIS A 120 1.77 -8.34 1.61
N HIS A 121 0.76 -7.86 0.89
CA HIS A 121 -0.52 -7.47 1.48
C HIS A 121 -1.34 -8.66 1.97
N ALA A 122 -1.33 -9.80 1.27
CA ALA A 122 -1.96 -11.02 1.75
C ALA A 122 -1.35 -11.52 3.08
N GLN A 123 -0.03 -11.46 3.20
CA GLN A 123 0.67 -11.80 4.45
C GLN A 123 0.35 -10.82 5.58
N ALA A 124 0.27 -9.52 5.28
CA ALA A 124 -0.13 -8.50 6.25
C ALA A 124 -1.57 -8.72 6.75
N CYS A 125 -2.51 -9.06 5.86
CA CYS A 125 -3.87 -9.43 6.22
C CYS A 125 -3.89 -10.60 7.22
N LEU A 126 -3.22 -11.71 6.89
CA LEU A 126 -3.17 -12.87 7.79
C LEU A 126 -2.48 -12.55 9.12
N ALA A 127 -1.42 -11.74 9.11
CA ALA A 127 -0.72 -11.34 10.33
C ALA A 127 -1.63 -10.54 11.27
N ILE A 128 -2.46 -9.63 10.74
CA ILE A 128 -3.45 -8.90 11.53
C ILE A 128 -4.48 -9.88 12.11
N CYS A 129 -5.03 -10.78 11.29
CA CYS A 129 -5.99 -11.78 11.77
C CYS A 129 -5.42 -12.59 12.95
N GLN A 130 -4.17 -13.06 12.83
CA GLN A 130 -3.52 -13.85 13.88
C GLN A 130 -3.23 -13.04 15.15
N ALA A 131 -2.79 -11.79 15.01
CA ALA A 131 -2.46 -10.93 16.14
C ALA A 131 -3.69 -10.53 16.95
N SER A 132 -4.83 -10.33 16.27
CA SER A 132 -6.08 -9.82 16.88
C SER A 132 -7.11 -10.93 17.12
N GLY A 133 -6.79 -12.18 16.80
CA GLY A 133 -7.71 -13.31 16.96
C GLY A 133 -8.95 -13.22 16.07
N LEU A 134 -8.83 -12.55 14.90
CA LEU A 134 -9.91 -12.51 13.92
C LEU A 134 -10.05 -13.88 13.27
N SER A 135 -11.27 -14.35 13.18
CA SER A 135 -11.65 -15.66 12.61
C SER A 135 -12.82 -15.48 11.64
N ASP A 136 -13.45 -16.61 11.31
CA ASP A 136 -14.60 -16.65 10.41
C ASP A 136 -14.22 -16.16 9.00
N TRP A 137 -15.06 -15.35 8.33
CA TRP A 137 -14.84 -14.95 6.95
C TRP A 137 -13.55 -14.14 6.71
N VAL A 138 -13.10 -13.34 7.68
CA VAL A 138 -11.89 -12.52 7.53
C VAL A 138 -10.62 -13.38 7.44
N GLU A 139 -10.54 -14.43 8.26
CA GLU A 139 -9.43 -15.39 8.18
C GLU A 139 -9.47 -16.20 6.87
N ALA A 140 -10.68 -16.62 6.45
CA ALA A 140 -10.86 -17.30 5.17
C ALA A 140 -10.45 -16.42 3.99
N ALA A 141 -10.79 -15.13 4.00
CA ALA A 141 -10.36 -14.13 3.01
C ALA A 141 -8.83 -13.93 3.00
N ALA A 142 -8.18 -13.97 4.16
CA ALA A 142 -6.71 -13.89 4.23
C ALA A 142 -6.03 -15.10 3.56
N TYR A 143 -6.57 -16.32 3.75
CA TYR A 143 -6.07 -17.52 3.07
C TYR A 143 -6.39 -17.49 1.57
N GLU A 144 -7.55 -16.97 1.17
CA GLU A 144 -7.90 -16.73 -0.24
C GLU A 144 -6.89 -15.80 -0.90
N ALA A 145 -6.60 -14.66 -0.26
CA ALA A 145 -5.62 -13.68 -0.77
C ALA A 145 -4.23 -14.31 -0.96
N LEU A 146 -3.78 -15.13 -0.01
CA LEU A 146 -2.50 -15.84 -0.12
C LEU A 146 -2.51 -16.86 -1.26
N ALA A 147 -3.61 -17.58 -1.48
CA ALA A 147 -3.75 -18.51 -2.59
C ALA A 147 -3.66 -17.79 -3.94
N ARG A 148 -4.41 -16.72 -4.10
CA ARG A 148 -4.45 -15.88 -5.30
C ARG A 148 -3.09 -15.23 -5.58
N ALA A 149 -2.52 -14.57 -4.58
CA ALA A 149 -1.23 -13.90 -4.72
C ALA A 149 -0.09 -14.88 -5.04
N SER A 150 -0.08 -16.08 -4.41
CA SER A 150 0.89 -17.13 -4.72
C SER A 150 0.75 -17.62 -6.15
N ALA A 151 -0.48 -17.79 -6.65
CA ALA A 151 -0.72 -18.17 -8.04
C ALA A 151 -0.21 -17.11 -9.01
N VAL A 152 -0.50 -15.83 -8.75
CA VAL A 152 -0.02 -14.70 -9.57
C VAL A 152 1.51 -14.57 -9.53
N ALA A 153 2.13 -14.88 -8.38
CA ALA A 153 3.59 -14.89 -8.24
C ALA A 153 4.28 -16.11 -8.87
N GLY A 154 3.53 -17.04 -9.46
CA GLY A 154 4.07 -18.25 -10.10
C GLY A 154 4.35 -19.40 -9.13
N ASN A 155 3.93 -19.32 -7.87
CA ASN A 155 4.21 -20.30 -6.81
C ASN A 155 3.08 -21.34 -6.68
N ALA A 156 2.92 -22.20 -7.67
CA ALA A 156 1.80 -23.16 -7.74
C ALA A 156 1.67 -24.05 -6.49
N GLY A 157 2.78 -24.49 -5.90
CA GLY A 157 2.79 -25.32 -4.69
C GLY A 157 2.20 -24.61 -3.47
N GLU A 158 2.60 -23.37 -3.24
CA GLU A 158 2.06 -22.53 -2.16
C GLU A 158 0.60 -22.18 -2.41
N ALA A 159 0.27 -21.80 -3.67
CA ALA A 159 -1.11 -21.49 -4.05
C ALA A 159 -2.06 -22.67 -3.73
N ARG A 160 -1.69 -23.91 -4.05
CA ARG A 160 -2.48 -25.11 -3.71
C ARG A 160 -2.60 -25.29 -2.19
N THR A 161 -1.52 -25.05 -1.46
CA THR A 161 -1.52 -25.17 0.01
C THR A 161 -2.46 -24.16 0.65
N TRP A 162 -2.40 -22.90 0.23
CA TRP A 162 -3.27 -21.84 0.74
C TRP A 162 -4.71 -22.04 0.30
N LEU A 163 -4.94 -22.48 -0.95
CA LEU A 163 -6.29 -22.82 -1.46
C LEU A 163 -6.96 -23.91 -0.62
N ALA A 164 -6.20 -24.93 -0.20
CA ALA A 164 -6.73 -25.99 0.67
C ALA A 164 -7.11 -25.44 2.06
N ARG A 165 -6.27 -24.57 2.64
CA ARG A 165 -6.57 -23.91 3.92
C ARG A 165 -7.80 -22.99 3.81
N ALA A 166 -7.87 -22.18 2.76
CA ALA A 166 -9.00 -21.31 2.50
C ALA A 166 -10.31 -22.08 2.42
N ARG A 167 -10.36 -23.18 1.66
CA ARG A 167 -11.56 -24.03 1.57
C ARG A 167 -11.99 -24.59 2.93
N THR A 168 -11.03 -24.98 3.76
CA THR A 168 -11.35 -25.48 5.11
C THR A 168 -11.92 -24.38 5.99
N ALA A 169 -11.35 -23.18 5.96
CA ALA A 169 -11.85 -22.02 6.71
C ALA A 169 -13.22 -21.57 6.19
N THR A 170 -13.42 -21.48 4.87
CA THR A 170 -14.68 -21.12 4.23
C THR A 170 -15.82 -22.06 4.62
N ALA A 171 -15.56 -23.36 4.69
CA ALA A 171 -16.58 -24.35 5.12
C ALA A 171 -17.04 -24.13 6.57
N ALA A 172 -16.28 -23.44 7.39
CA ALA A 172 -16.59 -23.12 8.78
C ALA A 172 -17.28 -21.76 8.96
N ILE A 173 -17.38 -20.93 7.91
CA ILE A 173 -18.03 -19.61 7.97
C ILE A 173 -19.50 -19.81 8.35
N ALA A 174 -19.93 -19.04 9.36
CA ALA A 174 -21.28 -19.17 9.91
C ALA A 174 -22.34 -18.57 8.98
N ASP A 175 -22.07 -17.37 8.44
CA ASP A 175 -22.97 -16.66 7.53
C ASP A 175 -22.89 -17.24 6.11
N PRO A 176 -24.05 -17.68 5.51
CA PRO A 176 -24.04 -18.24 4.17
C PRO A 176 -23.72 -17.23 3.06
N GLU A 177 -24.02 -15.94 3.24
CA GLU A 177 -23.72 -14.89 2.25
C GLU A 177 -22.22 -14.63 2.21
N ASP A 178 -21.58 -14.50 3.37
CA ASP A 178 -20.13 -14.37 3.48
C ASP A 178 -19.39 -15.59 2.90
N ARG A 179 -19.93 -16.80 3.18
CA ARG A 179 -19.39 -18.05 2.63
C ARG A 179 -19.46 -18.08 1.11
N GLU A 180 -20.59 -17.69 0.52
CA GLU A 180 -20.77 -17.67 -0.93
C GLU A 180 -19.77 -16.74 -1.63
N VAL A 181 -19.49 -15.58 -1.06
CA VAL A 181 -18.50 -14.63 -1.59
C VAL A 181 -17.11 -15.28 -1.67
N ILE A 182 -16.66 -15.90 -0.58
CA ILE A 182 -15.34 -16.54 -0.55
C ILE A 182 -15.31 -17.78 -1.44
N ASP A 183 -16.36 -18.59 -1.48
CA ASP A 183 -16.45 -19.78 -2.36
C ASP A 183 -16.32 -19.40 -3.85
N ASN A 184 -16.95 -18.30 -4.27
CA ASN A 184 -16.86 -17.77 -5.63
C ASN A 184 -15.42 -17.33 -5.95
N ASP A 185 -14.76 -16.66 -5.03
CA ASP A 185 -13.37 -16.25 -5.16
C ASP A 185 -12.40 -17.45 -5.27
N LEU A 186 -12.62 -18.49 -4.44
CA LEU A 186 -11.82 -19.71 -4.48
C LEU A 186 -12.04 -20.49 -5.78
N ALA A 187 -13.26 -20.49 -6.32
CA ALA A 187 -13.55 -21.11 -7.61
C ALA A 187 -12.78 -20.40 -8.76
N ALA A 188 -12.72 -19.06 -8.71
CA ALA A 188 -11.97 -18.28 -9.71
C ALA A 188 -10.45 -18.53 -9.62
N ILE A 189 -9.91 -18.78 -8.43
CA ILE A 189 -8.48 -19.15 -8.27
C ILE A 189 -8.21 -20.56 -8.81
N ALA A 190 -9.09 -21.51 -8.48
CA ALA A 190 -8.90 -22.91 -8.82
C ALA A 190 -8.77 -23.18 -10.33
N VAL A 191 -9.32 -22.31 -11.18
CA VAL A 191 -9.25 -22.43 -12.65
C VAL A 191 -8.07 -21.69 -13.27
N LEU A 192 -7.20 -21.05 -12.48
CA LEU A 192 -6.02 -20.39 -12.99
C LEU A 192 -5.09 -21.43 -13.68
N PRO A 193 -4.51 -21.12 -14.86
CA PRO A 193 -3.71 -22.07 -15.64
C PRO A 193 -2.59 -22.72 -14.83
N ILE A 194 -1.92 -21.96 -13.97
CA ILE A 194 -0.83 -22.45 -13.11
C ILE A 194 -1.26 -23.57 -12.13
N LEU A 195 -2.55 -23.69 -11.84
CA LEU A 195 -3.09 -24.72 -10.94
C LEU A 195 -3.70 -25.91 -11.71
N SER A 196 -3.89 -25.79 -13.02
CA SER A 196 -4.51 -26.80 -13.86
C SER A 196 -3.55 -27.90 -14.31
N ASP A 197 -2.22 -27.66 -14.28
CA ASP A 197 -1.18 -28.55 -14.81
C ASP A 197 -0.58 -29.52 -13.74
N GLY A 198 -1.38 -29.95 -12.76
CA GLY A 198 -0.92 -30.81 -11.66
C GLY A 198 -1.75 -32.07 -11.44
#